data_56bb0f27078e4d4ccbf03d66b2b030a4
#
_entry.id   56bb0f27078e4d4ccbf03d66b2b030a4
#
_cell.length_a   1.000
_cell.length_b   1.000
_cell.length_c   1.000
_cell.angle_alpha   90.00
_cell.angle_beta   90.00
_cell.angle_gamma   90.00
#
_symmetry.space_group_name_H-M   'P 1'
#
loop_
_entity.id
_entity.type
_entity.pdbx_description
1 polymer ?
#
loop_
_entity_poly.entity_id
_entity_poly.type
_entity_poly.pdbx_seq_one_letter_code
_entity_poly.pdbx_strand_id
1 'polypeptide(L)'
;PTESGTMLYLEDSESGCYVCRTDSDAYALNEALAALDGNGTDFAFALPGDFSQLSPYTLIFNEPVQRNTLSVASALSDKSTFLRLAEFNPHTENSYTDSAGNTVIREVYGTLRLQPDGTAVYQGDSAESGSLYYVNSAASGKPTLSESIAGAQKLVFTLLRDFCGDAELYLSGVENGSKHYTITFDYAVAGTPLHFSDGSHAASVTIEGQSITSFTLH
;
A
#
# COMPACT_ATOMS: atom_id res chain seq x y z
N PRO A 1 -23.91 12.26 -14.19
CA PRO A 1 -24.88 11.35 -13.61
C PRO A 1 -25.98 11.07 -14.63
N THR A 2 -26.27 9.81 -14.86
CA THR A 2 -27.41 9.38 -15.68
C THR A 2 -28.46 8.84 -14.74
N GLU A 3 -29.74 8.82 -15.17
CA GLU A 3 -30.84 8.21 -14.39
C GLU A 3 -30.57 6.76 -13.95
N SER A 4 -29.51 6.12 -14.47
CA SER A 4 -29.12 4.72 -14.22
C SER A 4 -27.89 4.54 -13.32
N GLY A 5 -27.38 5.57 -12.66
CA GLY A 5 -26.24 5.47 -11.75
C GLY A 5 -25.02 6.33 -12.16
N THR A 6 -23.95 6.17 -11.41
CA THR A 6 -22.68 6.88 -11.61
C THR A 6 -21.72 6.02 -12.43
N MET A 7 -21.06 6.65 -13.40
CA MET A 7 -20.00 6.01 -14.19
C MET A 7 -18.65 6.59 -13.80
N LEU A 8 -17.67 5.71 -13.57
CA LEU A 8 -16.27 6.08 -13.36
C LEU A 8 -15.51 5.85 -14.66
N TYR A 9 -14.80 6.87 -15.10
CA TYR A 9 -13.90 6.82 -16.24
C TYR A 9 -12.46 6.80 -15.72
N LEU A 10 -11.74 5.74 -16.04
CA LEU A 10 -10.33 5.57 -15.69
C LEU A 10 -9.52 5.67 -16.98
N GLU A 11 -8.62 6.63 -17.02
CA GLU A 11 -7.71 6.80 -18.16
C GLU A 11 -6.37 6.11 -17.86
N ASP A 12 -5.93 5.28 -18.79
CA ASP A 12 -4.62 4.68 -18.81
C ASP A 12 -3.90 5.16 -20.08
N SER A 13 -2.71 5.73 -19.92
CA SER A 13 -1.93 6.30 -21.01
C SER A 13 -1.55 5.30 -22.10
N GLU A 14 -1.52 3.99 -21.78
CA GLU A 14 -1.13 2.94 -22.73
C GLU A 14 -2.32 2.20 -23.33
N SER A 15 -3.38 1.96 -22.55
CA SER A 15 -4.49 1.09 -22.96
C SER A 15 -5.81 1.82 -23.21
N GLY A 16 -5.87 3.12 -22.95
CA GLY A 16 -7.04 3.95 -23.24
C GLY A 16 -7.95 4.16 -22.05
N CYS A 17 -9.24 4.37 -22.29
CA CYS A 17 -10.20 4.72 -21.26
C CYS A 17 -11.07 3.50 -20.89
N TYR A 18 -11.07 3.17 -19.59
CA TYR A 18 -11.97 2.17 -19.02
C TYR A 18 -13.19 2.86 -18.43
N VAL A 19 -14.37 2.30 -18.67
CA VAL A 19 -15.64 2.80 -18.12
C VAL A 19 -16.22 1.77 -17.18
N CYS A 20 -16.30 2.14 -15.91
CA CYS A 20 -16.84 1.28 -14.87
C CYS A 20 -18.16 1.82 -14.35
N ARG A 21 -19.18 0.96 -14.25
CA ARG A 21 -20.41 1.30 -13.54
C ARG A 21 -20.15 1.19 -12.05
N THR A 22 -20.62 2.18 -11.26
CA THR A 22 -20.52 2.15 -9.81
C THR A 22 -21.90 2.14 -9.19
N ASP A 23 -22.02 1.57 -7.99
CA ASP A 23 -23.24 1.61 -7.19
C ASP A 23 -23.36 2.89 -6.35
N SER A 24 -22.46 3.86 -6.56
CA SER A 24 -22.46 5.13 -5.84
C SER A 24 -23.67 5.97 -6.22
N ASP A 25 -24.36 6.51 -5.21
CA ASP A 25 -25.43 7.45 -5.42
C ASP A 25 -24.90 8.78 -5.96
N ALA A 26 -25.37 9.17 -7.15
CA ALA A 26 -24.96 10.40 -7.81
C ALA A 26 -25.31 11.67 -6.99
N TYR A 27 -26.42 11.64 -6.23
CA TYR A 27 -26.82 12.75 -5.38
C TYR A 27 -25.85 12.91 -4.19
N ALA A 28 -25.55 11.82 -3.48
CA ALA A 28 -24.61 11.83 -2.38
C ALA A 28 -23.20 12.25 -2.82
N LEU A 29 -22.77 11.83 -4.02
CA LEU A 29 -21.50 12.26 -4.60
C LEU A 29 -21.49 13.75 -4.90
N ASN A 30 -22.56 14.29 -5.49
CA ASN A 30 -22.68 15.73 -5.78
C ASN A 30 -22.71 16.57 -4.50
N GLU A 31 -23.39 16.13 -3.44
CA GLU A 31 -23.37 16.80 -2.14
C GLU A 31 -21.97 16.81 -1.53
N ALA A 32 -21.27 15.68 -1.58
CA ALA A 32 -19.89 15.59 -1.10
C ALA A 32 -18.95 16.52 -1.89
N LEU A 33 -19.08 16.56 -3.21
CA LEU A 33 -18.29 17.47 -4.07
C LEU A 33 -18.62 18.94 -3.82
N ALA A 34 -19.89 19.28 -3.61
CA ALA A 34 -20.30 20.67 -3.33
C ALA A 34 -19.80 21.19 -1.98
N ALA A 35 -19.46 20.29 -1.05
CA ALA A 35 -18.88 20.63 0.25
C ALA A 35 -17.36 20.89 0.17
N LEU A 36 -16.70 20.60 -0.96
CA LEU A 36 -15.28 20.84 -1.17
C LEU A 36 -15.06 22.22 -1.76
N ASP A 37 -14.25 23.02 -1.08
CA ASP A 37 -13.76 24.28 -1.64
C ASP A 37 -12.72 23.97 -2.73
N GLY A 38 -12.76 24.75 -3.82
CA GLY A 38 -11.74 24.67 -4.85
C GLY A 38 -10.37 25.07 -4.30
N ASN A 39 -9.35 24.29 -4.60
CA ASN A 39 -7.97 24.52 -4.15
C ASN A 39 -7.18 25.46 -5.08
N GLY A 40 -7.83 26.13 -6.02
CA GLY A 40 -7.17 27.01 -7.00
C GLY A 40 -6.36 26.27 -8.06
N THR A 41 -6.63 24.97 -8.24
CA THR A 41 -5.94 24.13 -9.23
C THR A 41 -6.83 23.94 -10.44
N ASP A 42 -6.30 24.20 -11.62
CA ASP A 42 -7.00 24.02 -12.90
C ASP A 42 -6.31 22.95 -13.75
N PHE A 43 -7.05 22.32 -14.63
CA PHE A 43 -6.45 21.47 -15.65
C PHE A 43 -5.76 22.31 -16.72
N ALA A 44 -4.65 21.78 -17.28
CA ALA A 44 -3.89 22.47 -18.32
C ALA A 44 -4.77 22.92 -19.50
N PHE A 45 -5.79 22.14 -19.88
CA PHE A 45 -6.72 22.50 -20.96
C PHE A 45 -7.67 23.65 -20.61
N ALA A 46 -7.89 23.95 -19.33
CA ALA A 46 -8.80 25.01 -18.88
C ALA A 46 -8.11 26.35 -18.74
N LEU A 47 -6.78 26.38 -18.73
CA LEU A 47 -6.00 27.62 -18.55
C LEU A 47 -5.75 28.34 -19.87
N PRO A 48 -5.82 29.70 -19.88
CA PRO A 48 -5.37 30.49 -21.02
C PRO A 48 -3.83 30.39 -21.11
N GLY A 49 -3.32 29.87 -22.21
CA GLY A 49 -1.88 29.73 -22.47
C GLY A 49 -1.57 28.55 -23.37
N ASP A 50 -0.31 28.44 -23.77
CA ASP A 50 0.14 27.30 -24.57
C ASP A 50 0.67 26.20 -23.65
N PHE A 51 -0.23 25.33 -23.20
CA PHE A 51 0.08 24.11 -22.43
C PHE A 51 0.03 22.86 -23.32
N SER A 52 0.09 23.02 -24.65
CA SER A 52 -0.03 21.93 -25.63
C SER A 52 1.03 20.81 -25.47
N GLN A 53 2.12 21.11 -24.76
CA GLN A 53 3.17 20.13 -24.44
C GLN A 53 2.84 19.25 -23.23
N LEU A 54 1.82 19.58 -22.47
CA LEU A 54 1.37 18.83 -21.31
C LEU A 54 0.17 17.97 -21.67
N SER A 55 0.00 16.86 -20.94
CA SER A 55 -1.26 16.15 -21.00
C SER A 55 -2.41 17.10 -20.65
N PRO A 56 -3.55 17.06 -21.37
CA PRO A 56 -4.69 17.94 -21.09
C PRO A 56 -5.16 17.89 -19.64
N TYR A 57 -5.03 16.73 -19.02
CA TYR A 57 -5.45 16.48 -17.62
C TYR A 57 -4.35 16.75 -16.59
N THR A 58 -3.23 17.37 -16.99
CA THR A 58 -2.21 17.83 -16.04
C THR A 58 -2.78 18.94 -15.17
N LEU A 59 -2.69 18.77 -13.86
CA LEU A 59 -3.09 19.78 -12.89
C LEU A 59 -2.02 20.88 -12.78
N ILE A 60 -2.43 22.13 -12.91
CA ILE A 60 -1.57 23.31 -12.78
C ILE A 60 -1.94 24.04 -11.50
N PHE A 61 -1.00 24.14 -10.58
CA PHE A 61 -1.19 24.86 -9.33
C PHE A 61 -0.87 26.35 -9.54
N ASN A 62 -1.77 27.22 -9.14
CA ASN A 62 -1.60 28.67 -9.23
C ASN A 62 -0.57 29.20 -8.23
N GLU A 63 -0.35 28.45 -7.14
CA GLU A 63 0.63 28.78 -6.10
C GLU A 63 1.55 27.57 -5.83
N PRO A 64 2.79 27.80 -5.38
CA PRO A 64 3.67 26.71 -4.99
C PRO A 64 3.05 25.87 -3.88
N VAL A 65 2.93 24.58 -4.12
CA VAL A 65 2.43 23.65 -3.10
C VAL A 65 3.45 23.55 -1.96
N GLN A 66 3.05 23.97 -0.77
CA GLN A 66 3.84 23.75 0.42
C GLN A 66 3.72 22.28 0.84
N ARG A 67 4.84 21.57 0.85
CA ARG A 67 4.89 20.21 1.36
C ARG A 67 5.20 20.25 2.85
N ASN A 68 4.27 19.76 3.65
CA ASN A 68 4.51 19.56 5.07
C ASN A 68 5.32 18.28 5.27
N THR A 69 6.35 18.36 6.11
CA THR A 69 7.11 17.17 6.54
C THR A 69 6.49 16.65 7.82
N LEU A 70 6.12 15.39 7.82
CA LEU A 70 5.64 14.65 8.98
C LEU A 70 6.76 13.76 9.50
N SER A 71 6.88 13.65 10.80
CA SER A 71 7.73 12.65 11.43
C SER A 71 6.88 11.46 11.85
N VAL A 72 7.26 10.28 11.41
CA VAL A 72 6.62 9.04 11.85
C VAL A 72 7.25 8.64 13.18
N ALA A 73 6.45 8.49 14.23
CA ALA A 73 6.91 7.81 15.42
C ALA A 73 7.09 6.32 15.12
N SER A 74 8.13 5.68 15.68
CA SER A 74 8.38 4.25 15.47
C SER A 74 7.11 3.43 15.72
N ALA A 75 6.63 2.76 14.69
CA ALA A 75 5.40 1.96 14.72
C ALA A 75 5.49 0.76 15.67
N LEU A 76 6.68 0.34 16.07
CA LEU A 76 6.90 -0.85 16.89
C LEU A 76 7.16 -0.54 18.36
N SER A 77 6.44 0.43 18.91
CA SER A 77 6.47 0.70 20.37
C SER A 77 6.01 -0.50 21.20
N ASP A 78 5.15 -1.37 20.65
CA ASP A 78 4.73 -2.65 21.25
C ASP A 78 5.14 -3.84 20.38
N LYS A 79 6.41 -4.23 20.52
CA LYS A 79 6.98 -5.39 19.81
C LYS A 79 6.22 -6.69 20.08
N SER A 80 5.69 -6.88 21.29
CA SER A 80 5.02 -8.14 21.66
C SER A 80 3.67 -8.28 20.95
N THR A 81 2.92 -7.20 20.83
CA THR A 81 1.68 -7.17 20.06
C THR A 81 1.95 -7.37 18.57
N PHE A 82 2.98 -6.72 18.01
CA PHE A 82 3.35 -6.91 16.62
C PHE A 82 3.74 -8.37 16.33
N LEU A 83 4.61 -8.98 17.16
CA LEU A 83 5.02 -10.38 16.99
C LEU A 83 3.84 -11.34 17.03
N ARG A 84 2.88 -11.10 17.92
CA ARG A 84 1.66 -11.91 17.99
C ARG A 84 0.80 -11.78 16.74
N LEU A 85 0.65 -10.56 16.19
CA LEU A 85 -0.08 -10.32 14.95
C LEU A 85 0.63 -10.94 13.74
N ALA A 86 1.97 -10.94 13.76
CA ALA A 86 2.81 -11.57 12.76
C ALA A 86 2.95 -13.10 12.98
N GLU A 87 2.21 -13.68 13.94
CA GLU A 87 2.25 -15.13 14.26
C GLU A 87 3.65 -15.62 14.67
N PHE A 88 4.53 -14.72 15.13
CA PHE A 88 5.81 -15.06 15.72
C PHE A 88 5.69 -15.18 17.24
N ASN A 89 6.41 -16.14 17.82
CA ASN A 89 6.40 -16.32 19.27
C ASN A 89 7.12 -15.16 19.97
N PRO A 90 6.44 -14.33 20.77
CA PRO A 90 7.07 -13.20 21.46
C PRO A 90 8.04 -13.61 22.58
N HIS A 91 7.97 -14.87 23.01
CA HIS A 91 8.79 -15.44 24.11
C HIS A 91 9.89 -16.38 23.59
N THR A 92 10.24 -16.27 22.30
CA THR A 92 11.20 -17.20 21.70
C THR A 92 12.62 -16.98 22.23
N GLU A 93 13.29 -18.07 22.57
CA GLU A 93 14.73 -18.07 22.86
C GLU A 93 15.57 -17.94 21.58
N ASN A 94 14.94 -18.02 20.40
CA ASN A 94 15.57 -17.90 19.09
C ASN A 94 15.68 -16.46 18.59
N SER A 95 15.63 -15.49 19.51
CA SER A 95 15.83 -14.08 19.18
C SER A 95 17.23 -13.62 19.59
N TYR A 96 17.85 -12.82 18.74
CA TYR A 96 19.13 -12.17 19.03
C TYR A 96 19.18 -10.77 18.43
N THR A 97 20.11 -9.96 18.92
CA THR A 97 20.39 -8.65 18.33
C THR A 97 21.61 -8.76 17.43
N ASP A 98 21.48 -8.34 16.18
CA ASP A 98 22.61 -8.31 15.25
C ASP A 98 23.52 -7.07 15.46
N SER A 99 24.61 -6.98 14.70
CA SER A 99 25.58 -5.89 14.81
C SER A 99 25.03 -4.52 14.42
N ALA A 100 23.92 -4.47 13.68
CA ALA A 100 23.23 -3.23 13.31
C ALA A 100 22.16 -2.81 14.34
N GLY A 101 21.98 -3.59 15.41
CA GLY A 101 20.99 -3.33 16.45
C GLY A 101 19.60 -3.87 16.14
N ASN A 102 19.43 -4.64 15.06
CA ASN A 102 18.16 -5.25 14.73
C ASN A 102 17.84 -6.40 15.68
N THR A 103 16.60 -6.50 16.12
CA THR A 103 16.10 -7.71 16.77
C THR A 103 15.73 -8.72 15.69
N VAL A 104 16.43 -9.85 15.65
CA VAL A 104 16.20 -10.92 14.68
C VAL A 104 15.52 -12.08 15.39
N ILE A 105 14.37 -12.49 14.88
CA ILE A 105 13.63 -13.65 15.36
C ILE A 105 13.58 -14.67 14.22
N ARG A 106 14.08 -15.86 14.49
CA ARG A 106 14.12 -16.95 13.52
C ARG A 106 13.22 -18.08 13.95
N GLU A 107 12.31 -18.46 13.08
CA GLU A 107 11.44 -19.60 13.22
C GLU A 107 11.55 -20.56 12.02
N VAL A 108 10.85 -21.70 12.08
CA VAL A 108 10.92 -22.75 11.06
C VAL A 108 10.53 -22.24 9.66
N TYR A 109 9.63 -21.27 9.60
CA TYR A 109 9.07 -20.77 8.34
C TYR A 109 9.71 -19.50 7.80
N GLY A 110 10.65 -18.91 8.56
CA GLY A 110 11.29 -17.69 8.13
C GLY A 110 11.91 -16.87 9.25
N THR A 111 12.45 -15.73 8.86
CA THR A 111 13.13 -14.79 9.74
C THR A 111 12.43 -13.45 9.71
N LEU A 112 12.17 -12.89 10.87
CA LEU A 112 11.66 -11.53 11.06
C LEU A 112 12.75 -10.67 11.68
N ARG A 113 13.04 -9.52 11.06
CA ARG A 113 13.95 -8.48 11.59
C ARG A 113 13.15 -7.25 11.95
N LEU A 114 13.31 -6.80 13.19
CA LEU A 114 12.76 -5.55 13.67
C LEU A 114 13.90 -4.56 13.83
N GLN A 115 13.90 -3.51 13.02
CA GLN A 115 14.94 -2.49 13.03
C GLN A 115 14.70 -1.46 14.13
N PRO A 116 15.73 -0.72 14.57
CA PRO A 116 15.59 0.29 15.61
C PRO A 116 14.66 1.45 15.24
N ASP A 117 14.50 1.74 13.94
CA ASP A 117 13.61 2.77 13.39
C ASP A 117 12.14 2.34 13.32
N GLY A 118 11.84 1.07 13.66
CA GLY A 118 10.51 0.51 13.60
C GLY A 118 10.22 -0.31 12.35
N THR A 119 11.10 -0.33 11.38
CA THR A 119 10.95 -1.15 10.17
C THR A 119 10.94 -2.64 10.51
N ALA A 120 9.97 -3.36 9.98
CA ALA A 120 9.87 -4.81 10.10
C ALA A 120 10.12 -5.48 8.73
N VAL A 121 11.08 -6.40 8.67
CA VAL A 121 11.42 -7.14 7.46
C VAL A 121 11.26 -8.62 7.70
N TYR A 122 10.36 -9.25 6.96
CA TYR A 122 10.19 -10.69 6.93
C TYR A 122 10.83 -11.27 5.69
N GLN A 123 11.51 -12.39 5.88
CA GLN A 123 12.02 -13.24 4.81
C GLN A 123 11.62 -14.67 5.10
N GLY A 124 10.80 -15.26 4.24
CA GLY A 124 10.44 -16.67 4.29
C GLY A 124 11.63 -17.56 3.98
N ASP A 125 11.71 -18.71 4.64
CA ASP A 125 12.62 -19.77 4.22
C ASP A 125 12.12 -20.39 2.90
N SER A 126 13.04 -20.98 2.13
CA SER A 126 12.73 -21.52 0.81
C SER A 126 11.64 -22.59 0.86
N ALA A 127 10.99 -22.83 -0.27
CA ALA A 127 9.80 -23.63 -0.51
C ALA A 127 9.71 -25.06 0.10
N GLU A 128 10.79 -25.60 0.66
CA GLU A 128 10.79 -26.92 1.27
C GLU A 128 10.18 -26.95 2.69
N SER A 129 10.25 -25.82 3.42
CA SER A 129 9.72 -25.73 4.79
C SER A 129 8.29 -25.21 4.87
N GLY A 130 7.72 -24.81 3.73
CA GLY A 130 6.47 -24.07 3.68
C GLY A 130 6.66 -22.57 4.02
N SER A 131 5.64 -21.77 3.77
CA SER A 131 5.61 -20.36 4.15
C SER A 131 4.65 -20.19 5.33
N LEU A 132 4.93 -19.22 6.19
CA LEU A 132 4.00 -18.83 7.25
C LEU A 132 2.75 -18.17 6.66
N TYR A 133 2.91 -17.42 5.56
CA TYR A 133 1.84 -16.65 4.96
C TYR A 133 1.50 -17.13 3.56
N TYR A 134 0.20 -17.33 3.32
CA TYR A 134 -0.32 -17.83 2.06
C TYR A 134 -1.42 -16.94 1.49
N VAL A 135 -1.45 -16.87 0.17
CA VAL A 135 -2.56 -16.30 -0.58
C VAL A 135 -3.56 -17.41 -0.88
N ASN A 136 -4.80 -17.21 -0.45
CA ASN A 136 -5.88 -18.12 -0.79
C ASN A 136 -6.21 -17.96 -2.27
N SER A 137 -6.12 -19.06 -3.03
CA SER A 137 -6.57 -19.13 -4.42
C SER A 137 -7.80 -20.01 -4.53
N ALA A 138 -8.80 -19.57 -5.29
CA ALA A 138 -10.02 -20.33 -5.55
C ALA A 138 -9.77 -21.56 -6.46
N ALA A 139 -8.70 -21.53 -7.26
CA ALA A 139 -8.28 -22.64 -8.11
C ALA A 139 -7.00 -23.28 -7.57
N SER A 140 -6.84 -24.58 -7.78
CA SER A 140 -5.57 -25.26 -7.50
C SER A 140 -4.52 -24.72 -8.48
N GLY A 141 -3.66 -23.83 -8.05
CA GLY A 141 -2.63 -23.26 -8.89
C GLY A 141 -2.10 -21.91 -8.41
N LYS A 142 -1.52 -21.17 -9.33
CA LYS A 142 -1.00 -19.82 -9.07
C LYS A 142 -2.18 -18.86 -8.84
N PRO A 143 -2.18 -18.05 -7.76
CA PRO A 143 -3.22 -17.06 -7.56
C PRO A 143 -3.24 -16.02 -8.68
N THR A 144 -4.42 -15.54 -8.97
CA THR A 144 -4.62 -14.38 -9.86
C THR A 144 -4.03 -13.13 -9.23
N LEU A 145 -3.82 -12.09 -10.04
CA LEU A 145 -3.38 -10.80 -9.53
C LEU A 145 -4.32 -10.25 -8.45
N SER A 146 -5.64 -10.35 -8.67
CA SER A 146 -6.64 -9.90 -7.71
C SER A 146 -6.57 -10.66 -6.38
N GLU A 147 -6.40 -11.98 -6.41
CA GLU A 147 -6.23 -12.80 -5.21
C GLU A 147 -4.93 -12.46 -4.49
N SER A 148 -3.86 -12.17 -5.24
CA SER A 148 -2.56 -11.74 -4.70
C SER A 148 -2.66 -10.39 -4.00
N ILE A 149 -3.33 -9.41 -4.60
CA ILE A 149 -3.59 -8.11 -3.99
C ILE A 149 -4.42 -8.27 -2.71
N ALA A 150 -5.49 -9.06 -2.76
CA ALA A 150 -6.34 -9.29 -1.59
C ALA A 150 -5.57 -9.99 -0.44
N GLY A 151 -4.69 -10.94 -0.77
CA GLY A 151 -3.83 -11.61 0.20
C GLY A 151 -2.83 -10.67 0.85
N ALA A 152 -2.12 -9.86 0.04
CA ALA A 152 -1.19 -8.85 0.53
C ALA A 152 -1.90 -7.81 1.40
N GLN A 153 -3.04 -7.30 0.93
CA GLN A 153 -3.85 -6.34 1.67
C GLN A 153 -4.26 -6.90 3.04
N LYS A 154 -4.76 -8.13 3.08
CA LYS A 154 -5.15 -8.78 4.34
C LYS A 154 -3.98 -8.83 5.31
N LEU A 155 -2.79 -9.25 4.84
CA LEU A 155 -1.59 -9.31 5.68
C LEU A 155 -1.20 -7.93 6.21
N VAL A 156 -1.03 -6.95 5.32
CA VAL A 156 -0.58 -5.60 5.67
C VAL A 156 -1.55 -4.93 6.65
N PHE A 157 -2.86 -5.01 6.40
CA PHE A 157 -3.87 -4.45 7.29
C PHE A 157 -3.90 -5.17 8.64
N THR A 158 -3.66 -6.47 8.68
CA THR A 158 -3.57 -7.19 9.96
C THR A 158 -2.37 -6.72 10.79
N LEU A 159 -1.23 -6.46 10.14
CA LEU A 159 0.01 -6.12 10.83
C LEU A 159 0.12 -4.64 11.19
N LEU A 160 -0.41 -3.73 10.36
CA LEU A 160 -0.21 -2.28 10.54
C LEU A 160 -1.42 -1.53 11.08
N ARG A 161 -2.63 -2.07 10.98
CA ARG A 161 -3.86 -1.38 11.37
C ARG A 161 -3.81 -0.73 12.76
N ASP A 162 -3.25 -1.42 13.74
CA ASP A 162 -3.19 -0.94 15.11
C ASP A 162 -1.97 -0.02 15.37
N PHE A 163 -1.13 0.19 14.34
CA PHE A 163 0.11 0.98 14.44
C PHE A 163 0.13 2.23 13.57
N CYS A 164 -0.75 2.33 12.57
CA CYS A 164 -0.75 3.48 11.65
C CYS A 164 -1.50 4.72 12.18
N GLY A 165 -2.05 4.68 13.40
CA GLY A 165 -2.79 5.80 13.99
C GLY A 165 -3.97 6.23 13.13
N ASP A 166 -4.04 7.52 12.78
CA ASP A 166 -5.09 8.08 11.92
C ASP A 166 -4.78 7.96 10.42
N ALA A 167 -3.65 7.31 10.05
CA ALA A 167 -3.32 7.09 8.66
C ALA A 167 -4.10 5.89 8.09
N GLU A 168 -4.52 6.02 6.85
CA GLU A 168 -5.14 4.96 6.06
C GLU A 168 -4.12 4.35 5.12
N LEU A 169 -4.18 3.03 4.94
CA LEU A 169 -3.35 2.31 3.98
C LEU A 169 -4.11 2.17 2.66
N TYR A 170 -3.45 2.47 1.56
CA TYR A 170 -3.98 2.26 0.22
C TYR A 170 -2.99 1.51 -0.67
N LEU A 171 -3.50 0.79 -1.67
CA LEU A 171 -2.69 0.13 -2.69
C LEU A 171 -2.03 1.21 -3.56
N SER A 172 -0.70 1.29 -3.55
CA SER A 172 0.06 2.29 -4.30
C SER A 172 0.72 1.75 -5.57
N GLY A 173 0.98 0.43 -5.63
CA GLY A 173 1.60 -0.13 -6.81
C GLY A 173 1.53 -1.65 -6.87
N VAL A 174 1.73 -2.16 -8.08
CA VAL A 174 1.89 -3.59 -8.35
C VAL A 174 2.93 -3.76 -9.44
N GLU A 175 3.98 -4.49 -9.12
CA GLU A 175 4.97 -4.94 -10.09
C GLU A 175 4.73 -6.42 -10.43
N ASN A 176 4.63 -6.71 -11.71
CA ASN A 176 4.44 -8.07 -12.20
C ASN A 176 5.78 -8.61 -12.74
N GLY A 177 6.51 -9.27 -11.88
CA GLY A 177 7.72 -10.00 -12.28
C GLY A 177 7.40 -11.33 -12.98
N SER A 178 8.41 -11.96 -13.55
CA SER A 178 8.25 -13.23 -14.29
C SER A 178 7.72 -14.39 -13.44
N LYS A 179 8.02 -14.38 -12.13
CA LYS A 179 7.66 -15.45 -11.19
C LYS A 179 6.94 -14.97 -9.94
N HIS A 180 6.96 -13.67 -9.67
CA HIS A 180 6.43 -13.08 -8.45
C HIS A 180 5.63 -11.82 -8.74
N TYR A 181 4.79 -11.43 -7.79
CA TYR A 181 4.19 -10.11 -7.71
C TYR A 181 4.82 -9.36 -6.54
N THR A 182 5.19 -8.10 -6.75
CA THR A 182 5.50 -7.17 -5.65
C THR A 182 4.35 -6.18 -5.55
N ILE A 183 3.71 -6.13 -4.39
CA ILE A 183 2.53 -5.32 -4.13
C ILE A 183 2.90 -4.32 -3.05
N THR A 184 2.70 -3.03 -3.33
CA THR A 184 3.07 -1.93 -2.44
C THR A 184 1.84 -1.18 -1.94
N PHE A 185 1.94 -0.73 -0.69
CA PHE A 185 0.93 0.10 -0.04
C PHE A 185 1.60 1.33 0.54
N ASP A 186 0.90 2.44 0.52
CA ASP A 186 1.34 3.68 1.12
C ASP A 186 0.29 4.21 2.10
N TYR A 187 0.71 5.18 2.92
CA TYR A 187 -0.17 5.86 3.84
C TYR A 187 -0.85 7.07 3.20
N ALA A 188 -2.06 7.33 3.63
CA ALA A 188 -2.76 8.59 3.41
C ALA A 188 -3.30 9.13 4.74
N VAL A 189 -3.27 10.45 4.93
CA VAL A 189 -3.88 11.13 6.06
C VAL A 189 -4.89 12.13 5.55
N ALA A 190 -6.12 12.01 6.00
CA ALA A 190 -7.24 12.83 5.52
C ALA A 190 -7.34 12.87 3.98
N GLY A 191 -7.15 11.70 3.34
CA GLY A 191 -7.18 11.56 1.89
C GLY A 191 -5.94 12.06 1.15
N THR A 192 -4.93 12.58 1.85
CA THR A 192 -3.68 13.06 1.25
C THR A 192 -2.62 11.96 1.31
N PRO A 193 -2.10 11.48 0.16
CA PRO A 193 -1.04 10.49 0.12
C PRO A 193 0.24 11.00 0.79
N LEU A 194 0.90 10.13 1.55
CA LEU A 194 2.20 10.37 2.16
C LEU A 194 3.28 9.65 1.37
N HIS A 195 4.43 10.30 1.22
CA HIS A 195 5.59 9.73 0.57
C HIS A 195 6.78 9.75 1.52
N PHE A 196 7.45 8.63 1.64
CA PHE A 196 8.72 8.57 2.36
C PHE A 196 9.81 9.30 1.58
N SER A 197 10.68 10.02 2.29
CA SER A 197 11.72 10.85 1.67
C SER A 197 12.78 10.05 0.93
N ASP A 198 12.96 8.78 1.28
CA ASP A 198 13.89 7.84 0.66
C ASP A 198 13.27 7.03 -0.49
N GLY A 199 11.98 7.27 -0.80
CA GLY A 199 11.25 6.55 -1.83
C GLY A 199 10.77 5.16 -1.40
N SER A 200 10.88 4.80 -0.12
CA SER A 200 10.29 3.57 0.40
C SER A 200 8.75 3.65 0.43
N HIS A 201 8.10 2.51 0.66
CA HIS A 201 6.66 2.37 0.80
C HIS A 201 6.29 2.04 2.25
N ALA A 202 5.07 2.36 2.67
CA ALA A 202 4.56 1.93 3.97
C ALA A 202 4.60 0.41 4.12
N ALA A 203 4.29 -0.31 3.06
CA ALA A 203 4.46 -1.76 2.99
C ALA A 203 4.81 -2.22 1.58
N SER A 204 5.68 -3.22 1.50
CA SER A 204 5.99 -3.96 0.27
C SER A 204 5.88 -5.45 0.55
N VAL A 205 5.14 -6.18 -0.29
CA VAL A 205 4.88 -7.62 -0.13
C VAL A 205 5.23 -8.34 -1.42
N THR A 206 6.10 -9.35 -1.33
CA THR A 206 6.46 -10.19 -2.47
C THR A 206 5.77 -11.55 -2.36
N ILE A 207 5.10 -11.96 -3.45
CA ILE A 207 4.34 -13.21 -3.54
C ILE A 207 4.90 -14.04 -4.68
N GLU A 208 5.32 -15.26 -4.38
CA GLU A 208 5.75 -16.26 -5.35
C GLU A 208 4.87 -17.50 -5.26
N GLY A 209 4.19 -17.85 -6.35
CA GLY A 209 3.16 -18.89 -6.29
C GLY A 209 2.03 -18.49 -5.35
N GLN A 210 1.77 -19.31 -4.35
CA GLN A 210 0.79 -19.04 -3.30
C GLN A 210 1.42 -18.48 -2.02
N SER A 211 2.75 -18.41 -1.95
CA SER A 211 3.48 -18.04 -0.75
C SER A 211 3.84 -16.54 -0.75
N ILE A 212 3.63 -15.87 0.35
CA ILE A 212 4.25 -14.57 0.61
C ILE A 212 5.68 -14.85 1.07
N THR A 213 6.64 -14.58 0.22
CA THR A 213 8.06 -14.91 0.45
C THR A 213 8.81 -13.83 1.21
N SER A 214 8.37 -12.59 1.12
CA SER A 214 8.93 -11.50 1.91
C SER A 214 7.94 -10.37 2.08
N PHE A 215 8.13 -9.58 3.12
CA PHE A 215 7.53 -8.27 3.25
C PHE A 215 8.44 -7.30 4.01
N THR A 216 8.28 -6.03 3.72
CA THR A 216 8.87 -4.92 4.48
C THR A 216 7.74 -3.97 4.90
N LEU A 217 7.73 -3.55 6.15
CA LEU A 217 6.76 -2.63 6.74
C LEU A 217 7.52 -1.47 7.40
N HIS A 218 7.03 -0.25 7.16
CA HIS A 218 7.60 0.99 7.72
C HIS A 218 6.62 1.73 8.61
#